data_c7bcbf68a07a8f3297bd437bd3fc50e8
#
_entry.id   c7bcbf68a07a8f3297bd437bd3fc50e8
#
_cell.length_a   1.000
_cell.length_b   1.000
_cell.length_c   1.000
_cell.angle_alpha   90.00
_cell.angle_beta   90.00
_cell.angle_gamma   90.00
#
_symmetry.space_group_name_H-M   'P 1'
#
loop_
_entity.id
_entity.type
_entity.pdbx_description
1 polymer ?
#
loop_
_entity_poly.entity_id
_entity_poly.type
_entity_poly.pdbx_seq_one_letter_code
_entity_poly.pdbx_strand_id
1 'polypeptide(L)'
;MAVNKVLAASCLLACSVIGQAQAADAFTVKDIRIEGLQRVTLGAALLNLPIRVGDKLDSNASANAVKRLYSSGNFDDIKMLRDGDVLVVQVKERPTISQIEFEGNKDIKEDQLKQTLESSGIRVGDALDRTMLRSLEKSLEDFYYGVGKYSAKVQAIATPLPRNRVNLKFKFIEGVSAKIQQINIVGNTKFPEELLIAQLSLRDDVPWWNFMADQKYQKQKLEADIETLRSYYMNRGYARFKMNSTQVSMTPDRKGLYVTLNIHEGEQYTVNNIDLKGNLEGHGGEMRGLIPLEKGAMYSAADVTHTEEVLSKYLGRFGYAYPKVTTYPAMNDETKQVDLNINVEPGPRVYVRRINITGNQVTKDEVLRREMRQMEGTWLSGDKIESSKSRLEKLGYFEKVDIQPHRIPGHEDQADLDVEVKERSVGSINGGVGYGTESGVSFQAGISQDNFFGSGNKGAINFETNKYSKNVELSFTDPYFTVDGVSLGGKVYYNKFTAGDANLVDYDNE
;
A
#
# COMPACT_ATOMS: atom_id res chain seq x y z
N MET A 1 -51.32 -68.18 -9.66
CA MET A 1 -50.01 -68.86 -9.80
C MET A 1 -49.71 -68.99 -11.28
N ALA A 2 -49.08 -68.11 -11.97
CA ALA A 2 -48.44 -68.24 -13.30
C ALA A 2 -48.23 -66.83 -13.93
N VAL A 3 -47.52 -65.94 -13.31
CA VAL A 3 -47.10 -64.61 -13.96
C VAL A 3 -45.67 -64.24 -13.62
N ASN A 4 -44.93 -65.04 -12.83
CA ASN A 4 -43.60 -64.64 -12.34
C ASN A 4 -42.40 -65.38 -12.95
N LYS A 5 -42.48 -65.93 -14.14
CA LYS A 5 -41.33 -66.62 -14.78
C LYS A 5 -40.89 -66.09 -16.14
N VAL A 6 -41.43 -64.94 -16.62
CA VAL A 6 -41.05 -64.41 -17.95
C VAL A 6 -40.20 -63.13 -17.82
N LEU A 7 -40.04 -62.55 -16.60
CA LEU A 7 -39.26 -61.30 -16.37
C LEU A 7 -37.78 -61.52 -15.99
N ALA A 8 -37.33 -62.75 -15.82
CA ALA A 8 -35.95 -63.08 -15.44
C ALA A 8 -35.01 -63.42 -16.64
N ALA A 9 -35.51 -63.54 -17.85
CA ALA A 9 -34.72 -63.90 -19.04
C ALA A 9 -34.32 -62.65 -19.90
N SER A 10 -34.95 -61.50 -19.72
CA SER A 10 -34.66 -60.32 -20.53
C SER A 10 -33.58 -59.34 -19.93
N CYS A 11 -33.10 -59.55 -18.67
CA CYS A 11 -32.06 -58.73 -18.05
C CYS A 11 -30.63 -59.28 -18.24
N LEU A 12 -30.44 -60.44 -18.88
CA LEU A 12 -29.10 -61.04 -19.03
C LEU A 12 -28.46 -60.83 -20.41
N LEU A 13 -29.12 -60.12 -21.35
CA LEU A 13 -28.56 -59.82 -22.68
C LEU A 13 -28.22 -58.33 -22.89
N ALA A 14 -28.36 -57.50 -21.90
CA ALA A 14 -28.06 -56.06 -22.03
C ALA A 14 -26.72 -55.61 -21.37
N CYS A 15 -25.91 -56.56 -20.89
CA CYS A 15 -24.65 -56.26 -20.21
C CYS A 15 -23.35 -56.64 -20.93
N SER A 16 -23.36 -56.74 -22.26
CA SER A 16 -22.15 -57.14 -23.04
C SER A 16 -21.74 -56.14 -24.13
N VAL A 17 -22.02 -54.83 -23.92
CA VAL A 17 -21.34 -53.77 -24.67
C VAL A 17 -20.66 -52.86 -23.65
N ILE A 18 -19.80 -53.43 -22.81
CA ILE A 18 -18.71 -52.65 -22.20
C ILE A 18 -17.73 -52.46 -23.35
N GLY A 19 -17.77 -51.25 -23.97
CA GLY A 19 -16.76 -50.84 -24.91
C GLY A 19 -15.41 -51.00 -24.24
N GLN A 20 -14.61 -51.93 -24.72
CA GLN A 20 -13.18 -52.00 -24.42
C GLN A 20 -12.62 -50.64 -24.83
N ALA A 21 -12.29 -49.78 -23.86
CA ALA A 21 -11.36 -48.71 -24.07
C ALA A 21 -10.03 -49.38 -24.48
N GLN A 22 -9.79 -49.52 -25.78
CA GLN A 22 -8.52 -49.97 -26.32
C GLN A 22 -7.48 -48.98 -25.78
N ALA A 23 -6.64 -49.46 -24.89
CA ALA A 23 -5.40 -48.76 -24.57
C ALA A 23 -4.70 -48.51 -25.90
N ALA A 24 -4.51 -47.26 -26.28
CA ALA A 24 -3.85 -46.90 -27.52
C ALA A 24 -2.48 -47.59 -27.52
N ASP A 25 -2.28 -48.50 -28.48
CA ASP A 25 -1.01 -49.24 -28.63
C ASP A 25 0.12 -48.21 -28.77
N ALA A 26 1.15 -48.35 -27.92
CA ALA A 26 2.33 -47.50 -27.98
C ALA A 26 2.99 -47.65 -29.35
N PHE A 27 3.26 -46.55 -30.04
CA PHE A 27 3.93 -46.52 -31.31
C PHE A 27 5.19 -45.64 -31.29
N THR A 28 6.12 -45.90 -32.22
CA THR A 28 7.32 -45.06 -32.35
C THR A 28 7.06 -43.92 -33.31
N VAL A 29 7.25 -42.71 -32.87
CA VAL A 29 7.00 -41.49 -33.65
C VAL A 29 8.10 -41.32 -34.70
N LYS A 30 7.75 -41.41 -36.00
CA LYS A 30 8.67 -41.16 -37.12
C LYS A 30 8.68 -39.72 -37.60
N ASP A 31 7.56 -39.00 -37.41
CA ASP A 31 7.43 -37.58 -37.76
C ASP A 31 6.42 -36.93 -36.85
N ILE A 32 6.53 -35.59 -36.69
CA ILE A 32 5.65 -34.76 -35.87
C ILE A 32 5.10 -33.64 -36.74
N ARG A 33 3.79 -33.60 -36.88
CA ARG A 33 3.06 -32.53 -37.59
C ARG A 33 2.23 -31.76 -36.60
N ILE A 34 2.36 -30.42 -36.59
CA ILE A 34 1.54 -29.54 -35.76
C ILE A 34 0.60 -28.77 -36.69
N GLU A 35 -0.70 -28.89 -36.47
CA GLU A 35 -1.76 -28.26 -37.25
C GLU A 35 -2.52 -27.22 -36.43
N GLY A 36 -3.00 -26.15 -37.07
CA GLY A 36 -3.78 -25.11 -36.41
C GLY A 36 -2.96 -23.92 -35.86
N LEU A 37 -1.65 -23.91 -36.11
CA LEU A 37 -0.78 -22.76 -35.77
C LEU A 37 -1.14 -21.54 -36.66
N GLN A 38 -1.27 -20.37 -36.06
CA GLN A 38 -1.56 -19.13 -36.74
C GLN A 38 -0.48 -18.07 -36.46
N ARG A 39 -0.07 -17.93 -35.21
CA ARG A 39 0.87 -16.93 -34.70
C ARG A 39 2.04 -17.54 -33.98
N VAL A 40 1.81 -18.63 -33.27
CA VAL A 40 2.88 -19.38 -32.60
C VAL A 40 3.74 -20.04 -33.66
N THR A 41 5.05 -19.81 -33.62
CA THR A 41 5.96 -20.45 -34.57
C THR A 41 6.07 -21.95 -34.30
N LEU A 42 6.27 -22.75 -35.34
CA LEU A 42 6.46 -24.20 -35.21
C LEU A 42 7.58 -24.54 -34.22
N GLY A 43 8.69 -23.79 -34.27
CA GLY A 43 9.80 -23.98 -33.33
C GLY A 43 9.42 -23.72 -31.87
N ALA A 44 8.62 -22.69 -31.58
CA ALA A 44 8.13 -22.41 -30.23
C ALA A 44 7.17 -23.50 -29.72
N ALA A 45 6.33 -24.03 -30.58
CA ALA A 45 5.44 -25.13 -30.23
C ALA A 45 6.22 -26.44 -29.97
N LEU A 46 7.22 -26.76 -30.79
CA LEU A 46 8.08 -27.92 -30.63
C LEU A 46 8.97 -27.86 -29.37
N LEU A 47 9.42 -26.67 -28.95
CA LEU A 47 10.18 -26.49 -27.70
C LEU A 47 9.33 -26.88 -26.47
N ASN A 48 8.03 -26.69 -26.53
CA ASN A 48 7.10 -27.04 -25.44
C ASN A 48 6.56 -28.47 -25.56
N LEU A 49 6.86 -29.19 -26.66
CA LEU A 49 6.46 -30.57 -26.86
C LEU A 49 7.58 -31.52 -26.35
N PRO A 50 7.37 -32.27 -25.26
CA PRO A 50 8.38 -33.17 -24.69
C PRO A 50 8.49 -34.52 -25.45
N ILE A 51 8.14 -34.55 -26.74
CA ILE A 51 8.20 -35.71 -27.61
C ILE A 51 9.10 -35.40 -28.80
N ARG A 52 9.98 -36.32 -29.14
CA ARG A 52 10.90 -36.21 -30.29
C ARG A 52 10.67 -37.34 -31.27
N VAL A 53 11.10 -37.13 -32.50
CA VAL A 53 11.15 -38.20 -33.51
C VAL A 53 12.07 -39.33 -32.99
N GLY A 54 11.56 -40.56 -33.01
CA GLY A 54 12.19 -41.75 -32.46
C GLY A 54 11.67 -42.18 -31.08
N ASP A 55 10.92 -41.33 -30.39
CA ASP A 55 10.35 -41.65 -29.07
C ASP A 55 9.16 -42.61 -29.19
N LYS A 56 9.01 -43.46 -28.19
CA LYS A 56 7.84 -44.36 -28.06
C LYS A 56 6.71 -43.60 -27.33
N LEU A 57 5.61 -43.37 -28.03
CA LEU A 57 4.46 -42.65 -27.52
C LEU A 57 3.45 -43.62 -26.92
N ASP A 58 3.19 -43.47 -25.63
CA ASP A 58 2.11 -44.12 -24.88
C ASP A 58 1.09 -43.09 -24.37
N SER A 59 0.05 -43.56 -23.71
CA SER A 59 -1.00 -42.70 -23.14
C SER A 59 -0.47 -41.68 -22.12
N ASN A 60 0.54 -42.06 -21.31
CA ASN A 60 1.11 -41.22 -20.29
C ASN A 60 1.98 -40.12 -20.91
N ALA A 61 2.81 -40.47 -21.89
CA ALA A 61 3.62 -39.52 -22.64
C ALA A 61 2.75 -38.51 -23.40
N SER A 62 1.64 -38.98 -24.01
CA SER A 62 0.66 -38.11 -24.66
C SER A 62 -0.01 -37.16 -23.69
N ALA A 63 -0.47 -37.63 -22.53
CA ALA A 63 -1.10 -36.80 -21.52
C ALA A 63 -0.12 -35.74 -20.97
N ASN A 64 1.13 -36.12 -20.75
CA ASN A 64 2.19 -35.21 -20.27
C ASN A 64 2.52 -34.14 -21.33
N ALA A 65 2.54 -34.52 -22.59
CA ALA A 65 2.77 -33.60 -23.70
C ALA A 65 1.64 -32.57 -23.85
N VAL A 66 0.38 -33.04 -23.79
CA VAL A 66 -0.79 -32.13 -23.77
C VAL A 66 -0.73 -31.18 -22.61
N LYS A 67 -0.44 -31.68 -21.39
CA LYS A 67 -0.31 -30.84 -20.18
C LYS A 67 0.77 -29.78 -20.34
N ARG A 68 1.91 -30.13 -20.90
CA ARG A 68 3.04 -29.23 -21.08
C ARG A 68 2.78 -28.17 -22.15
N LEU A 69 2.19 -28.55 -23.27
CA LEU A 69 1.75 -27.60 -24.30
C LEU A 69 0.65 -26.66 -23.77
N TYR A 70 -0.31 -27.18 -23.00
CA TYR A 70 -1.35 -26.37 -22.38
C TYR A 70 -0.78 -25.38 -21.35
N SER A 71 0.22 -25.81 -20.56
CA SER A 71 0.92 -24.98 -19.58
C SER A 71 1.73 -23.83 -20.21
N SER A 72 2.02 -23.90 -21.54
CA SER A 72 2.66 -22.80 -22.27
C SER A 72 1.79 -21.54 -22.36
N GLY A 73 0.48 -21.66 -22.06
CA GLY A 73 -0.49 -20.57 -22.10
C GLY A 73 -0.95 -20.15 -23.50
N ASN A 74 -0.40 -20.73 -24.56
CA ASN A 74 -0.65 -20.31 -25.95
C ASN A 74 -1.88 -20.99 -26.59
N PHE A 75 -2.35 -22.09 -26.03
CA PHE A 75 -3.35 -22.92 -26.65
C PHE A 75 -4.63 -23.06 -25.80
N ASP A 76 -5.76 -22.99 -26.47
CA ASP A 76 -7.12 -23.16 -25.88
C ASP A 76 -7.56 -24.64 -25.93
N ASP A 77 -7.18 -25.36 -27.00
CA ASP A 77 -7.47 -26.77 -27.18
C ASP A 77 -6.27 -27.47 -27.84
N ILE A 78 -6.01 -28.70 -27.43
CA ILE A 78 -4.91 -29.51 -27.92
C ILE A 78 -5.42 -30.96 -28.07
N LYS A 79 -5.33 -31.48 -29.29
CA LYS A 79 -5.66 -32.87 -29.61
C LYS A 79 -4.46 -33.57 -30.20
N MET A 80 -4.14 -34.74 -29.68
CA MET A 80 -3.13 -35.59 -30.23
C MET A 80 -3.79 -36.72 -31.05
N LEU A 81 -3.45 -36.77 -32.30
CA LEU A 81 -3.98 -37.75 -33.26
C LEU A 81 -2.81 -38.58 -33.81
N ARG A 82 -3.10 -39.82 -34.20
CA ARG A 82 -2.13 -40.71 -34.85
C ARG A 82 -2.52 -40.88 -36.30
N ASP A 83 -1.59 -40.62 -37.20
CA ASP A 83 -1.69 -40.89 -38.63
C ASP A 83 -0.56 -41.83 -39.04
N GLY A 84 -0.82 -43.17 -38.98
CA GLY A 84 0.22 -44.20 -39.14
C GLY A 84 1.30 -44.11 -38.07
N ASP A 85 2.52 -43.74 -38.46
CA ASP A 85 3.67 -43.52 -37.58
C ASP A 85 3.95 -42.01 -37.35
N VAL A 86 3.06 -41.11 -37.82
CA VAL A 86 3.14 -39.66 -37.63
C VAL A 86 2.30 -39.24 -36.45
N LEU A 87 2.86 -38.44 -35.56
CA LEU A 87 2.11 -37.77 -34.50
C LEU A 87 1.57 -36.46 -35.06
N VAL A 88 0.24 -36.33 -35.13
CA VAL A 88 -0.43 -35.09 -35.49
C VAL A 88 -0.93 -34.38 -34.24
N VAL A 89 -0.37 -33.20 -33.94
CA VAL A 89 -0.78 -32.37 -32.80
C VAL A 89 -1.66 -31.24 -33.35
N GLN A 90 -2.97 -31.40 -33.19
CA GLN A 90 -3.91 -30.39 -33.61
C GLN A 90 -4.13 -29.39 -32.46
N VAL A 91 -3.81 -28.12 -32.69
CA VAL A 91 -3.88 -27.08 -31.68
C VAL A 91 -4.85 -25.96 -32.09
N LYS A 92 -5.50 -25.37 -31.11
CA LYS A 92 -6.25 -24.14 -31.27
C LYS A 92 -5.58 -23.06 -30.44
N GLU A 93 -4.99 -22.04 -31.07
CA GLU A 93 -4.32 -20.96 -30.38
C GLU A 93 -5.32 -20.08 -29.63
N ARG A 94 -4.90 -19.60 -28.43
CA ARG A 94 -5.61 -18.57 -27.72
C ARG A 94 -5.52 -17.24 -28.48
N PRO A 95 -6.61 -16.47 -28.56
CA PRO A 95 -6.57 -15.16 -29.20
C PRO A 95 -5.71 -14.20 -28.40
N THR A 96 -5.05 -13.27 -29.10
CA THR A 96 -4.21 -12.24 -28.47
C THR A 96 -5.00 -10.98 -28.20
N ILE A 97 -4.80 -10.39 -27.04
CA ILE A 97 -5.41 -9.13 -26.66
C ILE A 97 -4.80 -7.99 -27.48
N SER A 98 -5.62 -7.36 -28.32
CA SER A 98 -5.23 -6.24 -29.17
C SER A 98 -5.38 -4.89 -28.46
N GLN A 99 -6.44 -4.76 -27.67
CA GLN A 99 -6.79 -3.54 -26.96
C GLN A 99 -7.59 -3.90 -25.71
N ILE A 100 -7.48 -3.07 -24.68
CA ILE A 100 -8.28 -3.17 -23.45
C ILE A 100 -9.00 -1.84 -23.26
N GLU A 101 -10.31 -1.90 -23.11
CA GLU A 101 -11.20 -0.74 -22.93
C GLU A 101 -11.99 -0.89 -21.63
N PHE A 102 -12.28 0.24 -20.99
CA PHE A 102 -13.09 0.32 -19.78
C PHE A 102 -14.31 1.20 -20.02
N GLU A 103 -15.45 0.79 -19.53
CA GLU A 103 -16.72 1.53 -19.63
C GLU A 103 -17.47 1.49 -18.31
N GLY A 104 -17.84 2.66 -17.77
CA GLY A 104 -18.69 2.77 -16.58
C GLY A 104 -17.96 2.78 -15.24
N ASN A 105 -16.63 2.75 -15.23
CA ASN A 105 -15.77 2.81 -14.06
C ASN A 105 -15.64 4.25 -13.53
N LYS A 106 -16.53 4.68 -12.65
CA LYS A 106 -16.51 6.03 -12.06
C LYS A 106 -15.67 6.11 -10.79
N ASP A 107 -15.70 5.06 -9.97
CA ASP A 107 -15.03 5.03 -8.66
C ASP A 107 -13.58 4.56 -8.74
N ILE A 108 -13.22 3.78 -9.76
CA ILE A 108 -11.86 3.28 -9.96
C ILE A 108 -11.24 3.99 -11.16
N LYS A 109 -10.08 4.60 -10.96
CA LYS A 109 -9.34 5.25 -12.05
C LYS A 109 -8.82 4.21 -13.05
N GLU A 110 -8.82 4.57 -14.32
CA GLU A 110 -8.37 3.70 -15.41
C GLU A 110 -6.93 3.19 -15.21
N ASP A 111 -6.03 4.04 -14.70
CA ASP A 111 -4.64 3.64 -14.42
C ASP A 111 -4.54 2.55 -13.35
N GLN A 112 -5.39 2.61 -12.32
CA GLN A 112 -5.45 1.57 -11.28
C GLN A 112 -5.98 0.25 -11.85
N LEU A 113 -6.98 0.33 -12.73
CA LEU A 113 -7.51 -0.85 -13.44
C LEU A 113 -6.44 -1.48 -14.32
N LYS A 114 -5.68 -0.69 -15.08
CA LYS A 114 -4.55 -1.17 -15.90
C LYS A 114 -3.51 -1.87 -15.05
N GLN A 115 -3.08 -1.28 -13.94
CA GLN A 115 -2.12 -1.90 -13.01
C GLN A 115 -2.63 -3.23 -12.44
N THR A 116 -3.92 -3.28 -12.07
CA THR A 116 -4.56 -4.51 -11.56
C THR A 116 -4.59 -5.60 -12.63
N LEU A 117 -4.90 -5.26 -13.88
CA LEU A 117 -4.86 -6.18 -15.00
C LEU A 117 -3.45 -6.71 -15.26
N GLU A 118 -2.47 -5.82 -15.30
CA GLU A 118 -1.06 -6.17 -15.52
C GLU A 118 -0.51 -7.09 -14.43
N SER A 119 -0.84 -6.80 -13.17
CA SER A 119 -0.44 -7.65 -12.03
C SER A 119 -1.13 -9.02 -12.07
N SER A 120 -2.32 -9.09 -12.67
CA SER A 120 -3.07 -10.35 -12.90
C SER A 120 -2.65 -11.09 -14.18
N GLY A 121 -1.64 -10.60 -14.91
CA GLY A 121 -1.13 -11.24 -16.13
C GLY A 121 -2.00 -11.00 -17.37
N ILE A 122 -2.78 -9.93 -17.41
CA ILE A 122 -3.59 -9.53 -18.57
C ILE A 122 -3.03 -8.24 -19.15
N ARG A 123 -2.35 -8.34 -20.29
CA ARG A 123 -1.70 -7.22 -21.00
C ARG A 123 -2.07 -7.24 -22.47
N VAL A 124 -2.00 -6.07 -23.09
CA VAL A 124 -2.06 -5.97 -24.55
C VAL A 124 -0.87 -6.73 -25.15
N GLY A 125 -1.15 -7.63 -26.08
CA GLY A 125 -0.15 -8.50 -26.68
C GLY A 125 -0.13 -9.93 -26.12
N ASP A 126 -0.67 -10.18 -24.94
CA ASP A 126 -0.73 -11.51 -24.33
C ASP A 126 -1.88 -12.36 -24.86
N ALA A 127 -1.76 -13.68 -24.71
CA ALA A 127 -2.82 -14.62 -25.04
C ALA A 127 -3.94 -14.56 -23.99
N LEU A 128 -5.20 -14.48 -24.44
CA LEU A 128 -6.35 -14.37 -23.55
C LEU A 128 -6.68 -15.72 -22.91
N ASP A 129 -6.56 -15.80 -21.58
CA ASP A 129 -7.09 -16.90 -20.78
C ASP A 129 -8.48 -16.56 -20.23
N ARG A 130 -9.50 -17.31 -20.70
CA ARG A 130 -10.89 -17.08 -20.27
C ARG A 130 -11.14 -17.41 -18.81
N THR A 131 -10.34 -18.31 -18.22
CA THR A 131 -10.48 -18.65 -16.80
C THR A 131 -9.95 -17.53 -15.93
N MET A 132 -8.80 -16.96 -16.30
CA MET A 132 -8.22 -15.80 -15.65
C MET A 132 -9.15 -14.58 -15.76
N LEU A 133 -9.79 -14.40 -16.91
CA LEU A 133 -10.75 -13.31 -17.13
C LEU A 133 -11.93 -13.39 -16.15
N ARG A 134 -12.52 -14.57 -15.93
CA ARG A 134 -13.62 -14.76 -14.96
C ARG A 134 -13.17 -14.53 -13.53
N SER A 135 -11.96 -14.97 -13.17
CA SER A 135 -11.39 -14.71 -11.83
C SER A 135 -11.21 -13.22 -11.59
N LEU A 136 -10.81 -12.48 -12.62
CA LEU A 136 -10.64 -11.03 -12.55
C LEU A 136 -11.99 -10.31 -12.44
N GLU A 137 -13.01 -10.70 -13.25
CA GLU A 137 -14.37 -10.16 -13.11
C GLU A 137 -14.84 -10.26 -11.66
N LYS A 138 -14.68 -11.44 -11.06
CA LYS A 138 -15.06 -11.68 -9.67
C LYS A 138 -14.23 -10.85 -8.69
N SER A 139 -12.93 -10.75 -8.88
CA SER A 139 -12.06 -9.93 -8.00
C SER A 139 -12.41 -8.45 -8.06
N LEU A 140 -12.77 -7.94 -9.24
CA LEU A 140 -13.24 -6.57 -9.40
C LEU A 140 -14.63 -6.36 -8.77
N GLU A 141 -15.54 -7.32 -8.88
CA GLU A 141 -16.83 -7.29 -8.16
C GLU A 141 -16.62 -7.31 -6.63
N ASP A 142 -15.73 -8.17 -6.12
CA ASP A 142 -15.38 -8.26 -4.71
C ASP A 142 -14.78 -6.93 -4.18
N PHE A 143 -14.01 -6.24 -5.01
CA PHE A 143 -13.54 -4.88 -4.68
C PHE A 143 -14.73 -3.91 -4.48
N TYR A 144 -15.70 -3.89 -5.39
CA TYR A 144 -16.89 -3.07 -5.24
C TYR A 144 -17.73 -3.45 -4.03
N TYR A 145 -17.81 -4.74 -3.71
CA TYR A 145 -18.47 -5.21 -2.49
C TYR A 145 -17.74 -4.73 -1.23
N GLY A 146 -16.42 -4.69 -1.26
CA GLY A 146 -15.60 -4.15 -0.18
C GLY A 146 -15.88 -2.68 0.12
N VAL A 147 -16.26 -1.89 -0.88
CA VAL A 147 -16.66 -0.48 -0.74
C VAL A 147 -18.18 -0.28 -0.62
N GLY A 148 -18.92 -1.37 -0.37
CA GLY A 148 -20.36 -1.34 -0.08
C GLY A 148 -21.28 -1.29 -1.30
N LYS A 149 -20.78 -1.54 -2.51
CA LYS A 149 -21.59 -1.57 -3.74
C LYS A 149 -22.01 -2.99 -4.10
N TYR A 150 -22.92 -3.57 -3.36
CA TYR A 150 -23.36 -4.97 -3.49
C TYR A 150 -24.19 -5.30 -4.74
N SER A 151 -24.59 -4.31 -5.49
CA SER A 151 -25.24 -4.47 -6.79
C SER A 151 -24.28 -4.28 -7.96
N ALA A 152 -22.99 -4.09 -7.69
CA ALA A 152 -21.99 -3.96 -8.72
C ALA A 152 -21.87 -5.24 -9.55
N LYS A 153 -21.69 -5.08 -10.86
CA LYS A 153 -21.39 -6.16 -11.80
C LYS A 153 -20.28 -5.71 -12.73
N VAL A 154 -19.35 -6.61 -12.96
CA VAL A 154 -18.27 -6.41 -13.91
C VAL A 154 -18.38 -7.47 -14.99
N GLN A 155 -18.37 -7.07 -16.25
CA GLN A 155 -18.53 -7.94 -17.39
C GLN A 155 -17.40 -7.71 -18.37
N ALA A 156 -16.62 -8.73 -18.65
CA ALA A 156 -15.56 -8.70 -19.65
C ALA A 156 -16.10 -9.25 -20.98
N ILE A 157 -16.10 -8.42 -22.00
CA ILE A 157 -16.59 -8.71 -23.34
C ILE A 157 -15.37 -8.83 -24.26
N ALA A 158 -15.14 -10.05 -24.77
CA ALA A 158 -14.08 -10.32 -25.74
C ALA A 158 -14.65 -10.31 -27.15
N THR A 159 -14.39 -9.27 -27.93
CA THR A 159 -14.83 -9.12 -29.32
C THR A 159 -13.75 -9.66 -30.26
N PRO A 160 -14.05 -10.70 -31.07
CA PRO A 160 -13.09 -11.26 -32.02
C PRO A 160 -12.68 -10.25 -33.10
N LEU A 161 -11.38 -10.24 -33.41
CA LEU A 161 -10.78 -9.45 -34.50
C LEU A 161 -10.04 -10.38 -35.49
N PRO A 162 -9.77 -9.93 -36.72
CA PRO A 162 -8.98 -10.70 -37.67
C PRO A 162 -7.60 -11.11 -37.12
N ARG A 163 -7.04 -12.20 -37.64
CA ARG A 163 -5.73 -12.78 -37.26
C ARG A 163 -5.65 -13.23 -35.80
N ASN A 164 -6.68 -13.93 -35.32
CA ASN A 164 -6.77 -14.47 -33.96
C ASN A 164 -6.46 -13.46 -32.86
N ARG A 165 -7.04 -12.27 -32.98
CA ARG A 165 -6.96 -11.20 -31.97
C ARG A 165 -8.32 -10.96 -31.35
N VAL A 166 -8.32 -10.30 -30.18
CA VAL A 166 -9.54 -9.86 -29.50
C VAL A 166 -9.39 -8.44 -28.99
N ASN A 167 -10.48 -7.69 -29.05
CA ASN A 167 -10.64 -6.48 -28.25
C ASN A 167 -11.35 -6.86 -26.95
N LEU A 168 -10.75 -6.52 -25.80
CA LEU A 168 -11.26 -6.83 -24.48
C LEU A 168 -11.86 -5.59 -23.86
N LYS A 169 -13.18 -5.59 -23.63
CA LYS A 169 -13.90 -4.47 -23.04
C LYS A 169 -14.46 -4.88 -21.69
N PHE A 170 -14.09 -4.16 -20.63
CA PHE A 170 -14.66 -4.30 -19.29
C PHE A 170 -15.79 -3.29 -19.12
N LYS A 171 -16.99 -3.80 -18.90
CA LYS A 171 -18.17 -3.00 -18.61
C LYS A 171 -18.50 -3.07 -17.14
N PHE A 172 -18.50 -1.92 -16.47
CA PHE A 172 -18.79 -1.76 -15.05
C PHE A 172 -20.22 -1.22 -14.87
N ILE A 173 -20.99 -1.91 -14.06
CA ILE A 173 -22.28 -1.44 -13.53
C ILE A 173 -22.06 -1.32 -12.03
N GLU A 174 -21.64 -0.13 -11.58
CA GLU A 174 -21.19 0.05 -10.20
C GLU A 174 -22.33 0.01 -9.18
N GLY A 175 -23.54 0.35 -9.58
CA GLY A 175 -24.66 0.44 -8.66
C GLY A 175 -24.54 1.59 -7.67
N VAL A 176 -25.27 1.49 -6.57
CA VAL A 176 -25.24 2.47 -5.47
C VAL A 176 -24.57 1.85 -4.24
N SER A 177 -23.85 2.66 -3.47
CA SER A 177 -23.28 2.21 -2.20
C SER A 177 -24.40 2.00 -1.18
N ALA A 178 -24.36 0.90 -0.47
CA ALA A 178 -25.27 0.62 0.61
C ALA A 178 -24.95 1.54 1.81
N LYS A 179 -25.99 2.09 2.43
CA LYS A 179 -25.88 2.93 3.61
C LYS A 179 -26.08 2.09 4.86
N ILE A 180 -25.39 2.44 5.92
CA ILE A 180 -25.62 1.84 7.23
C ILE A 180 -26.95 2.39 7.75
N GLN A 181 -27.88 1.48 8.03
CA GLN A 181 -29.18 1.80 8.60
C GLN A 181 -29.13 1.81 10.11
N GLN A 182 -28.35 0.88 10.69
CA GLN A 182 -28.21 0.75 12.13
C GLN A 182 -26.96 -0.06 12.46
N ILE A 183 -26.29 0.34 13.55
CA ILE A 183 -25.21 -0.40 14.18
C ILE A 183 -25.73 -0.84 15.55
N ASN A 184 -25.72 -2.14 15.83
CA ASN A 184 -26.08 -2.71 17.11
C ASN A 184 -24.86 -3.36 17.77
N ILE A 185 -24.66 -3.07 19.05
CA ILE A 185 -23.62 -3.70 19.86
C ILE A 185 -24.32 -4.54 20.94
N VAL A 186 -24.09 -5.84 20.90
CA VAL A 186 -24.74 -6.80 21.81
C VAL A 186 -23.71 -7.35 22.76
N GLY A 187 -24.05 -7.41 24.06
CA GLY A 187 -23.18 -7.90 25.13
C GLY A 187 -22.44 -6.80 25.91
N ASN A 188 -22.68 -5.54 25.56
CA ASN A 188 -22.21 -4.37 26.30
C ASN A 188 -23.03 -4.17 27.56
N THR A 189 -22.39 -4.23 28.72
CA THR A 189 -23.01 -4.03 30.04
C THR A 189 -22.30 -2.92 30.83
N LYS A 190 -21.02 -2.68 30.53
CA LYS A 190 -20.18 -1.73 31.27
C LYS A 190 -20.22 -0.33 30.65
N PHE A 191 -20.42 -0.24 29.33
CA PHE A 191 -20.48 1.02 28.60
C PHE A 191 -21.79 1.10 27.79
N PRO A 192 -22.46 2.26 27.76
CA PRO A 192 -23.64 2.46 26.95
C PRO A 192 -23.31 2.36 25.45
N GLU A 193 -24.25 1.83 24.66
CA GLU A 193 -24.08 1.56 23.24
C GLU A 193 -23.71 2.84 22.46
N GLU A 194 -24.36 3.96 22.79
CA GLU A 194 -24.12 5.25 22.15
C GLU A 194 -22.67 5.72 22.31
N LEU A 195 -22.08 5.47 23.48
CA LEU A 195 -20.67 5.80 23.75
C LEU A 195 -19.74 4.96 22.89
N LEU A 196 -20.05 3.69 22.71
CA LEU A 196 -19.23 2.76 21.90
C LEU A 196 -19.36 3.09 20.43
N ILE A 197 -20.57 3.35 19.92
CA ILE A 197 -20.81 3.77 18.54
C ILE A 197 -20.09 5.10 18.25
N ALA A 198 -20.01 6.00 19.23
CA ALA A 198 -19.29 7.26 19.07
C ALA A 198 -17.79 7.10 18.81
N GLN A 199 -17.20 5.95 19.17
CA GLN A 199 -15.79 5.64 18.89
C GLN A 199 -15.56 5.14 17.47
N LEU A 200 -16.62 4.66 16.79
CA LEU A 200 -16.53 4.08 15.46
C LEU A 200 -16.37 5.15 14.38
N SER A 201 -15.75 4.81 13.29
CA SER A 201 -15.71 5.65 12.07
C SER A 201 -16.98 5.48 11.24
N LEU A 202 -17.58 4.30 11.28
CA LEU A 202 -18.87 4.03 10.66
C LEU A 202 -20.01 4.68 11.48
N ARG A 203 -20.98 5.29 10.77
CA ARG A 203 -22.09 6.01 11.38
C ARG A 203 -23.41 5.55 10.79
N ASP A 204 -24.40 5.35 11.64
CA ASP A 204 -25.80 5.11 11.27
C ASP A 204 -26.67 6.38 11.39
N ASP A 205 -26.31 7.29 12.30
CA ASP A 205 -26.98 8.58 12.50
C ASP A 205 -26.07 9.72 12.03
N VAL A 206 -26.34 10.22 10.81
CA VAL A 206 -25.68 11.41 10.27
C VAL A 206 -26.72 12.51 10.12
N PRO A 207 -26.60 13.62 10.88
CA PRO A 207 -27.49 14.77 10.76
C PRO A 207 -27.52 15.31 9.32
N TRP A 208 -28.67 15.70 8.84
CA TRP A 208 -28.90 16.17 7.46
C TRP A 208 -28.05 17.37 7.04
N TRP A 209 -27.51 18.15 7.99
CA TRP A 209 -26.60 19.27 7.73
C TRP A 209 -25.13 18.87 7.61
N ASN A 210 -24.77 17.64 7.96
CA ASN A 210 -23.40 17.14 7.89
C ASN A 210 -23.14 16.45 6.56
N PHE A 211 -23.00 17.23 5.49
CA PHE A 211 -22.72 16.72 4.13
C PHE A 211 -21.37 16.01 3.97
N MET A 212 -20.46 16.14 4.95
CA MET A 212 -19.14 15.53 4.91
C MET A 212 -19.10 14.15 5.56
N ALA A 213 -20.08 13.80 6.39
CA ALA A 213 -20.11 12.49 7.01
C ALA A 213 -20.65 11.44 6.03
N ASP A 214 -19.85 10.41 5.82
CA ASP A 214 -20.15 9.33 4.89
C ASP A 214 -20.80 8.15 5.61
N GLN A 215 -22.08 7.88 5.32
CA GLN A 215 -22.82 6.70 5.81
C GLN A 215 -22.52 5.44 4.99
N LYS A 216 -21.64 5.52 3.99
CA LYS A 216 -21.34 4.38 3.14
C LYS A 216 -20.58 3.32 3.90
N TYR A 217 -21.07 2.11 3.79
CA TYR A 217 -20.38 0.96 4.33
C TYR A 217 -19.06 0.69 3.57
N GLN A 218 -18.01 0.43 4.31
CA GLN A 218 -16.73 -0.06 3.80
C GLN A 218 -16.23 -1.16 4.73
N LYS A 219 -15.94 -2.32 4.17
CA LYS A 219 -15.48 -3.48 4.94
C LYS A 219 -14.21 -3.17 5.75
N GLN A 220 -13.26 -2.46 5.14
CA GLN A 220 -12.02 -2.05 5.82
C GLN A 220 -12.27 -1.11 7.01
N LYS A 221 -13.25 -0.20 6.90
CA LYS A 221 -13.64 0.65 8.04
C LYS A 221 -14.25 -0.17 9.16
N LEU A 222 -15.08 -1.17 8.84
CA LEU A 222 -15.64 -2.05 9.85
C LEU A 222 -14.56 -2.86 10.58
N GLU A 223 -13.57 -3.38 9.86
CA GLU A 223 -12.44 -4.09 10.46
C GLU A 223 -11.62 -3.16 11.38
N ALA A 224 -11.36 -1.93 10.96
CA ALA A 224 -10.70 -0.91 11.78
C ALA A 224 -11.55 -0.53 13.01
N ASP A 225 -12.86 -0.40 12.86
CA ASP A 225 -13.77 -0.11 13.96
C ASP A 225 -13.82 -1.24 15.01
N ILE A 226 -13.73 -2.49 14.58
CA ILE A 226 -13.61 -3.65 15.48
C ILE A 226 -12.34 -3.55 16.32
N GLU A 227 -11.20 -3.20 15.70
CA GLU A 227 -9.95 -2.99 16.42
C GLU A 227 -10.00 -1.74 17.33
N THR A 228 -10.73 -0.72 16.93
CA THR A 228 -10.97 0.46 17.77
C THR A 228 -11.76 0.08 19.03
N LEU A 229 -12.82 -0.71 18.89
CA LEU A 229 -13.56 -1.24 20.07
C LEU A 229 -12.68 -2.12 20.94
N ARG A 230 -11.90 -3.01 20.34
CA ARG A 230 -10.95 -3.85 21.08
C ARG A 230 -9.99 -2.98 21.90
N SER A 231 -9.36 -2.01 21.27
CA SER A 231 -8.44 -1.08 21.90
C SER A 231 -9.13 -0.26 23.00
N TYR A 232 -10.37 0.19 22.75
CA TYR A 232 -11.15 0.95 23.73
C TYR A 232 -11.33 0.18 25.04
N TYR A 233 -11.70 -1.11 24.95
CA TYR A 233 -11.87 -1.97 26.11
C TYR A 233 -10.54 -2.36 26.76
N MET A 234 -9.55 -2.78 25.97
CA MET A 234 -8.25 -3.22 26.46
C MET A 234 -7.47 -2.09 27.13
N ASN A 235 -7.67 -0.84 26.71
CA ASN A 235 -7.06 0.33 27.36
C ASN A 235 -7.77 0.77 28.64
N ARG A 236 -8.90 0.12 28.98
CA ARG A 236 -9.68 0.38 30.21
C ARG A 236 -9.72 -0.83 31.14
N GLY A 237 -8.75 -1.73 31.01
CA GLY A 237 -8.59 -2.87 31.89
C GLY A 237 -9.28 -4.16 31.46
N TYR A 238 -10.08 -4.14 30.40
CA TYR A 238 -10.81 -5.32 29.95
C TYR A 238 -9.93 -6.23 29.06
N ALA A 239 -8.88 -6.76 29.63
CA ALA A 239 -7.85 -7.53 28.91
C ALA A 239 -8.38 -8.82 28.27
N ARG A 240 -9.53 -9.35 28.73
CA ARG A 240 -10.23 -10.51 28.17
C ARG A 240 -11.33 -10.15 27.18
N PHE A 241 -11.37 -8.91 26.71
CA PHE A 241 -12.33 -8.52 25.68
C PHE A 241 -12.23 -9.40 24.43
N LYS A 242 -13.38 -9.83 23.92
CA LYS A 242 -13.48 -10.65 22.70
C LYS A 242 -14.62 -10.14 21.82
N MET A 243 -14.37 -10.06 20.53
CA MET A 243 -15.41 -9.98 19.51
C MET A 243 -15.86 -11.41 19.20
N ASN A 244 -17.08 -11.77 19.61
CA ASN A 244 -17.63 -13.11 19.41
C ASN A 244 -18.05 -13.32 17.95
N SER A 245 -18.75 -12.35 17.39
CA SER A 245 -19.18 -12.38 15.99
C SER A 245 -19.48 -10.98 15.46
N THR A 246 -19.28 -10.80 14.15
CA THR A 246 -19.69 -9.62 13.40
C THR A 246 -20.66 -10.08 12.32
N GLN A 247 -21.88 -9.58 12.37
CA GLN A 247 -22.94 -9.90 11.39
C GLN A 247 -23.30 -8.64 10.61
N VAL A 248 -23.28 -8.77 9.28
CA VAL A 248 -23.71 -7.73 8.37
C VAL A 248 -24.90 -8.28 7.58
N SER A 249 -26.07 -7.72 7.81
CA SER A 249 -27.30 -8.10 7.13
C SER A 249 -27.73 -6.99 6.16
N MET A 250 -28.17 -7.39 4.97
CA MET A 250 -28.51 -6.47 3.89
C MET A 250 -30.03 -6.41 3.69
N THR A 251 -30.54 -5.21 3.43
CA THR A 251 -31.92 -5.02 3.01
C THR A 251 -32.20 -5.69 1.66
N PRO A 252 -33.45 -6.14 1.38
CA PRO A 252 -33.77 -6.81 0.11
C PRO A 252 -33.47 -5.99 -1.15
N ASP A 253 -33.53 -4.66 -1.06
CA ASP A 253 -33.20 -3.71 -2.14
C ASP A 253 -31.69 -3.46 -2.31
N ARG A 254 -30.84 -4.09 -1.45
CA ARG A 254 -29.37 -3.96 -1.43
C ARG A 254 -28.85 -2.54 -1.23
N LYS A 255 -29.65 -1.64 -0.66
CA LYS A 255 -29.28 -0.24 -0.42
C LYS A 255 -29.02 0.07 1.05
N GLY A 256 -29.43 -0.79 1.96
CA GLY A 256 -29.25 -0.64 3.40
C GLY A 256 -28.53 -1.83 4.02
N LEU A 257 -27.80 -1.57 5.11
CA LEU A 257 -27.07 -2.56 5.89
C LEU A 257 -27.36 -2.37 7.37
N TYR A 258 -27.52 -3.49 8.06
CA TYR A 258 -27.54 -3.59 9.51
C TYR A 258 -26.26 -4.28 9.94
N VAL A 259 -25.52 -3.65 10.86
CA VAL A 259 -24.29 -4.22 11.42
C VAL A 259 -24.55 -4.59 12.87
N THR A 260 -24.33 -5.85 13.23
CA THR A 260 -24.44 -6.32 14.61
C THR A 260 -23.09 -6.84 15.08
N LEU A 261 -22.55 -6.19 16.11
CA LEU A 261 -21.30 -6.55 16.77
C LEU A 261 -21.63 -7.25 18.09
N ASN A 262 -21.33 -8.54 18.16
CA ASN A 262 -21.55 -9.31 19.37
C ASN A 262 -20.23 -9.42 20.14
N ILE A 263 -20.19 -8.79 21.31
CA ILE A 263 -18.98 -8.68 22.13
C ILE A 263 -19.11 -9.45 23.45
N HIS A 264 -17.96 -9.75 24.02
CA HIS A 264 -17.83 -10.20 25.41
C HIS A 264 -16.81 -9.29 26.08
N GLU A 265 -17.26 -8.48 27.04
CA GLU A 265 -16.44 -7.44 27.67
C GLU A 265 -15.36 -8.03 28.58
N GLY A 266 -15.70 -9.12 29.29
CA GLY A 266 -14.85 -9.68 30.32
C GLY A 266 -14.86 -8.86 31.60
N GLU A 267 -13.90 -9.13 32.50
CA GLU A 267 -13.70 -8.40 33.75
C GLU A 267 -12.54 -7.40 33.60
N GLN A 268 -12.52 -6.45 34.52
CA GLN A 268 -11.47 -5.41 34.55
C GLN A 268 -10.27 -5.91 35.36
N TYR A 269 -9.06 -5.72 34.83
CA TYR A 269 -7.81 -6.16 35.42
C TYR A 269 -6.96 -4.98 35.89
N THR A 270 -6.21 -5.16 36.97
CA THR A 270 -5.20 -4.21 37.46
C THR A 270 -3.81 -4.82 37.38
N VAL A 271 -2.78 -4.00 37.24
CA VAL A 271 -1.39 -4.42 37.15
C VAL A 271 -0.92 -4.80 38.56
N ASN A 272 -0.46 -6.06 38.77
CA ASN A 272 0.09 -6.53 40.04
C ASN A 272 1.61 -6.40 40.09
N ASN A 273 2.30 -6.89 39.07
CA ASN A 273 3.75 -6.86 38.99
C ASN A 273 4.24 -6.53 37.60
N ILE A 274 5.41 -5.90 37.52
CA ILE A 274 6.09 -5.56 36.25
C ILE A 274 7.52 -6.09 36.36
N ASP A 275 7.83 -7.10 35.57
CA ASP A 275 9.10 -7.80 35.62
C ASP A 275 9.85 -7.62 34.29
N LEU A 276 11.03 -6.99 34.34
CA LEU A 276 11.90 -6.74 33.20
C LEU A 276 12.97 -7.85 33.14
N LYS A 277 12.92 -8.65 32.06
CA LYS A 277 13.77 -9.82 31.82
C LYS A 277 14.52 -9.73 30.50
N GLY A 278 15.42 -10.68 30.29
CA GLY A 278 16.21 -10.81 29.09
C GLY A 278 17.57 -10.14 29.19
N ASN A 279 18.14 -9.79 28.06
CA ASN A 279 19.45 -9.11 28.02
C ASN A 279 19.27 -7.58 28.09
N LEU A 280 19.61 -7.00 29.22
CA LEU A 280 19.44 -5.57 29.49
C LEU A 280 20.71 -4.75 29.20
N GLU A 281 21.78 -5.38 28.71
CA GLU A 281 23.08 -4.74 28.37
C GLU A 281 23.64 -3.81 29.48
N GLY A 282 23.32 -4.09 30.74
CA GLY A 282 23.72 -3.27 31.88
C GLY A 282 22.82 -2.06 32.16
N HIS A 283 21.83 -1.80 31.33
CA HIS A 283 20.93 -0.63 31.44
C HIS A 283 19.63 -0.91 32.22
N GLY A 284 19.53 -2.01 32.94
CA GLY A 284 18.28 -2.44 33.61
C GLY A 284 17.70 -1.43 34.60
N GLY A 285 18.53 -0.65 35.29
CA GLY A 285 18.08 0.40 36.22
C GLY A 285 17.42 1.57 35.48
N GLU A 286 18.06 2.03 34.43
CA GLU A 286 17.55 3.14 33.60
C GLU A 286 16.28 2.75 32.85
N MET A 287 16.26 1.53 32.28
CA MET A 287 15.09 1.01 31.58
C MET A 287 13.88 0.87 32.51
N ARG A 288 14.07 0.44 33.76
CA ARG A 288 12.98 0.40 34.74
C ARG A 288 12.41 1.80 35.04
N GLY A 289 13.26 2.81 35.10
CA GLY A 289 12.84 4.20 35.28
C GLY A 289 12.06 4.80 34.10
N LEU A 290 12.15 4.18 32.93
CA LEU A 290 11.42 4.61 31.73
C LEU A 290 10.05 3.95 31.58
N ILE A 291 9.72 2.93 32.38
CA ILE A 291 8.44 2.24 32.33
C ILE A 291 7.37 3.11 33.01
N PRO A 292 6.36 3.59 32.25
CA PRO A 292 5.32 4.46 32.82
C PRO A 292 4.23 3.71 33.57
N LEU A 293 4.28 2.37 33.53
CA LEU A 293 3.31 1.48 34.20
C LEU A 293 3.58 1.43 35.70
N GLU A 294 2.52 1.48 36.48
CA GLU A 294 2.60 1.38 37.95
C GLU A 294 1.83 0.16 38.49
N LYS A 295 2.33 -0.39 39.56
CA LYS A 295 1.61 -1.44 40.30
C LYS A 295 0.30 -0.89 40.86
N GLY A 296 -0.79 -1.63 40.69
CA GLY A 296 -2.14 -1.23 41.13
C GLY A 296 -2.89 -0.37 40.12
N ALA A 297 -2.22 0.14 39.08
CA ALA A 297 -2.90 0.83 38.00
C ALA A 297 -3.80 -0.11 37.20
N MET A 298 -4.78 0.47 36.54
CA MET A 298 -5.63 -0.28 35.61
C MET A 298 -4.80 -0.75 34.42
N TYR A 299 -4.99 -1.99 33.98
CA TYR A 299 -4.32 -2.51 32.78
C TYR A 299 -4.72 -1.69 31.55
N SER A 300 -3.74 -1.36 30.72
CA SER A 300 -3.92 -0.68 29.47
C SER A 300 -2.99 -1.28 28.41
N ALA A 301 -3.56 -1.79 27.32
CA ALA A 301 -2.77 -2.33 26.23
C ALA A 301 -1.95 -1.24 25.51
N ALA A 302 -2.46 -0.01 25.46
CA ALA A 302 -1.73 1.12 24.90
C ALA A 302 -0.48 1.45 25.73
N ASP A 303 -0.57 1.41 27.07
CA ASP A 303 0.57 1.69 27.94
C ASP A 303 1.62 0.57 27.88
N VAL A 304 1.19 -0.67 27.69
CA VAL A 304 2.09 -1.80 27.41
C VAL A 304 2.85 -1.57 26.10
N THR A 305 2.13 -1.28 25.00
CA THR A 305 2.75 -1.00 23.69
C THR A 305 3.69 0.21 23.77
N HIS A 306 3.25 1.26 24.43
CA HIS A 306 4.08 2.45 24.64
C HIS A 306 5.37 2.12 25.43
N THR A 307 5.28 1.26 26.44
CA THR A 307 6.44 0.79 27.20
C THR A 307 7.43 0.05 26.28
N GLU A 308 6.93 -0.85 25.44
CA GLU A 308 7.77 -1.58 24.46
C GLU A 308 8.46 -0.63 23.47
N GLU A 309 7.75 0.38 22.99
CA GLU A 309 8.30 1.42 22.11
C GLU A 309 9.38 2.27 22.79
N VAL A 310 9.12 2.74 24.01
CA VAL A 310 10.07 3.54 24.79
C VAL A 310 11.35 2.77 25.07
N LEU A 311 11.25 1.51 25.50
CA LEU A 311 12.40 0.66 25.75
C LEU A 311 13.18 0.33 24.48
N SER A 312 12.47 0.07 23.37
CA SER A 312 13.08 -0.16 22.06
C SER A 312 13.83 1.10 21.56
N LYS A 313 13.20 2.26 21.71
CA LYS A 313 13.82 3.55 21.36
C LYS A 313 15.04 3.85 22.22
N TYR A 314 14.97 3.56 23.51
CA TYR A 314 16.09 3.70 24.43
C TYR A 314 17.30 2.87 23.97
N LEU A 315 17.10 1.59 23.65
CA LEU A 315 18.15 0.70 23.16
C LEU A 315 18.72 1.17 21.82
N GLY A 316 17.88 1.74 20.96
CA GLY A 316 18.26 2.31 19.68
C GLY A 316 19.36 3.41 19.79
N ARG A 317 19.44 4.13 20.91
CA ARG A 317 20.49 5.12 21.15
C ARG A 317 21.89 4.51 21.25
N PHE A 318 21.96 3.25 21.66
CA PHE A 318 23.21 2.50 21.84
C PHE A 318 23.59 1.64 20.63
N GLY A 319 22.88 1.81 19.51
CA GLY A 319 23.17 1.10 18.27
C GLY A 319 22.40 -0.21 18.08
N TYR A 320 21.52 -0.57 19.01
CA TYR A 320 20.64 -1.73 18.86
C TYR A 320 19.44 -1.30 17.97
N ALA A 321 19.65 -1.36 16.66
CA ALA A 321 18.69 -0.80 15.71
C ALA A 321 17.39 -1.57 15.58
N TYR A 322 17.39 -2.85 15.96
CA TYR A 322 16.25 -3.74 15.84
C TYR A 322 15.99 -4.52 17.12
N PRO A 323 15.88 -3.83 18.26
CA PRO A 323 15.62 -4.52 19.53
C PRO A 323 14.21 -5.09 19.52
N LYS A 324 14.06 -6.28 20.06
CA LYS A 324 12.77 -6.90 20.25
C LYS A 324 12.40 -6.81 21.74
N VAL A 325 11.44 -5.96 22.04
CA VAL A 325 10.85 -5.85 23.37
C VAL A 325 9.43 -6.38 23.27
N THR A 326 9.11 -7.39 24.04
CA THR A 326 7.80 -8.05 24.00
C THR A 326 7.30 -8.28 25.41
N THR A 327 6.09 -7.84 25.68
CA THR A 327 5.43 -8.02 26.98
C THR A 327 4.50 -9.22 26.94
N TYR A 328 4.66 -10.12 27.88
CA TYR A 328 3.79 -11.29 28.08
C TYR A 328 2.93 -11.05 29.31
N PRO A 329 1.65 -10.66 29.15
CA PRO A 329 0.74 -10.49 30.27
C PRO A 329 0.31 -11.86 30.81
N ALA A 330 0.57 -12.12 32.08
CA ALA A 330 0.09 -13.28 32.80
C ALA A 330 -1.11 -12.87 33.65
N MET A 331 -2.31 -13.33 33.27
CA MET A 331 -3.57 -12.91 33.86
C MET A 331 -3.99 -13.91 34.94
N ASN A 332 -4.31 -13.41 36.14
CA ASN A 332 -4.93 -14.16 37.20
C ASN A 332 -6.43 -13.84 37.22
N ASP A 333 -7.25 -14.80 36.82
CA ASP A 333 -8.71 -14.63 36.70
C ASP A 333 -9.41 -14.63 38.07
N GLU A 334 -8.77 -15.17 39.15
CA GLU A 334 -9.32 -15.16 40.49
C GLU A 334 -9.17 -13.79 41.15
N THR A 335 -7.98 -13.21 41.07
CA THR A 335 -7.66 -11.92 41.70
C THR A 335 -7.94 -10.73 40.81
N LYS A 336 -8.25 -10.96 39.52
CA LYS A 336 -8.41 -9.91 38.50
C LYS A 336 -7.16 -9.02 38.35
N GLN A 337 -6.00 -9.66 38.43
CA GLN A 337 -4.70 -9.01 38.35
C GLN A 337 -3.90 -9.53 37.15
N VAL A 338 -2.99 -8.73 36.66
CA VAL A 338 -2.09 -9.09 35.56
C VAL A 338 -0.65 -8.82 35.97
N ASP A 339 0.22 -9.81 35.77
CA ASP A 339 1.66 -9.65 35.85
C ASP A 339 2.22 -9.42 34.44
N LEU A 340 2.98 -8.35 34.28
CA LEU A 340 3.56 -7.97 33.01
C LEU A 340 5.03 -8.41 32.95
N ASN A 341 5.33 -9.44 32.16
CA ASN A 341 6.69 -9.92 31.93
C ASN A 341 7.23 -9.29 30.63
N ILE A 342 8.07 -8.29 30.76
CA ILE A 342 8.70 -7.58 29.65
C ILE A 342 10.02 -8.29 29.33
N ASN A 343 10.09 -8.94 28.17
CA ASN A 343 11.30 -9.59 27.69
C ASN A 343 12.03 -8.70 26.70
N VAL A 344 13.32 -8.48 26.95
CA VAL A 344 14.17 -7.60 26.13
C VAL A 344 15.25 -8.42 25.44
N GLU A 345 15.26 -8.34 24.11
CA GLU A 345 16.26 -8.94 23.23
C GLU A 345 16.86 -7.83 22.36
N PRO A 346 18.02 -7.24 22.74
CA PRO A 346 18.60 -6.09 22.00
C PRO A 346 19.00 -6.44 20.56
N GLY A 347 19.39 -7.69 20.33
CA GLY A 347 19.99 -8.09 19.06
C GLY A 347 21.42 -7.55 18.89
N PRO A 348 22.02 -7.66 17.70
CA PRO A 348 23.34 -7.10 17.41
C PRO A 348 23.28 -5.57 17.28
N ARG A 349 24.39 -4.90 17.59
CA ARG A 349 24.57 -3.50 17.23
C ARG A 349 24.78 -3.36 15.73
N VAL A 350 24.11 -2.39 15.13
CA VAL A 350 24.15 -2.16 13.69
C VAL A 350 24.87 -0.86 13.37
N TYR A 351 25.80 -0.90 12.42
CA TYR A 351 26.54 0.24 11.91
C TYR A 351 26.00 0.68 10.56
N VAL A 352 25.96 1.97 10.32
CA VAL A 352 25.66 2.52 8.98
C VAL A 352 26.90 2.36 8.11
N ARG A 353 26.82 1.51 7.12
CA ARG A 353 27.91 1.32 6.15
C ARG A 353 27.97 2.47 5.16
N ARG A 354 26.82 2.83 4.58
CA ARG A 354 26.71 3.85 3.52
C ARG A 354 25.40 4.58 3.62
N ILE A 355 25.40 5.87 3.24
CA ILE A 355 24.20 6.69 3.05
C ILE A 355 24.04 6.96 1.56
N ASN A 356 23.01 6.38 0.96
CA ASN A 356 22.65 6.56 -0.44
C ASN A 356 21.57 7.64 -0.53
N ILE A 357 21.83 8.70 -1.30
CA ILE A 357 20.85 9.78 -1.51
C ILE A 357 20.33 9.70 -2.94
N THR A 358 19.02 9.75 -3.10
CA THR A 358 18.33 9.64 -4.39
C THR A 358 17.17 10.64 -4.48
N GLY A 359 16.81 11.02 -5.72
CA GLY A 359 15.68 11.95 -5.97
C GLY A 359 16.07 13.43 -5.97
N ASN A 360 17.31 13.78 -5.62
CA ASN A 360 17.85 15.13 -5.66
C ASN A 360 18.40 15.47 -7.06
N GLN A 361 17.52 15.93 -7.94
CA GLN A 361 17.88 16.26 -9.33
C GLN A 361 18.53 17.63 -9.47
N VAL A 362 18.10 18.58 -8.65
CA VAL A 362 18.57 19.97 -8.64
C VAL A 362 19.47 20.23 -7.44
N THR A 363 19.05 19.79 -6.25
CA THR A 363 19.78 20.01 -4.99
C THR A 363 21.03 19.17 -4.95
N LYS A 364 22.18 19.81 -4.69
CA LYS A 364 23.46 19.11 -4.58
C LYS A 364 23.49 18.18 -3.37
N ASP A 365 24.16 17.05 -3.51
CA ASP A 365 24.29 16.01 -2.47
C ASP A 365 24.88 16.58 -1.15
N GLU A 366 25.84 17.52 -1.24
CA GLU A 366 26.43 18.19 -0.09
C GLU A 366 25.39 18.93 0.79
N VAL A 367 24.31 19.45 0.18
CA VAL A 367 23.25 20.18 0.89
C VAL A 367 22.43 19.23 1.75
N LEU A 368 22.19 18.00 1.28
CA LEU A 368 21.49 16.98 2.07
C LEU A 368 22.43 16.40 3.14
N ARG A 369 23.69 16.06 2.76
CA ARG A 369 24.64 15.43 3.69
C ARG A 369 24.95 16.30 4.91
N ARG A 370 25.08 17.62 4.75
CA ARG A 370 25.34 18.52 5.88
C ARG A 370 24.20 18.58 6.91
N GLU A 371 22.98 18.23 6.49
CA GLU A 371 21.81 18.15 7.39
C GLU A 371 21.69 16.80 8.09
N MET A 372 22.40 15.77 7.62
CA MET A 372 22.38 14.45 8.24
C MET A 372 23.05 14.47 9.63
N ARG A 373 22.35 13.91 10.60
CA ARG A 373 22.85 13.65 11.95
C ARG A 373 23.33 12.23 12.12
N GLN A 374 22.77 11.30 11.36
CA GLN A 374 23.28 9.95 11.24
C GLN A 374 24.45 9.96 10.26
N MET A 375 25.60 9.48 10.70
CA MET A 375 26.84 9.42 9.90
C MET A 375 27.17 7.99 9.51
N GLU A 376 27.86 7.83 8.38
CA GLU A 376 28.47 6.58 7.98
C GLU A 376 29.54 6.13 9.00
N GLY A 377 29.73 4.82 9.19
CA GLY A 377 30.66 4.25 10.15
C GLY A 377 30.26 4.39 11.62
N THR A 378 29.10 4.98 11.92
CA THR A 378 28.59 5.10 13.28
C THR A 378 27.42 4.15 13.52
N TRP A 379 27.09 3.90 14.78
CA TRP A 379 25.92 3.12 15.13
C TRP A 379 24.65 3.71 14.56
N LEU A 380 23.80 2.85 14.02
CA LEU A 380 22.48 3.22 13.54
C LEU A 380 21.59 3.64 14.74
N SER A 381 21.08 4.86 14.72
CA SER A 381 20.25 5.39 15.77
C SER A 381 18.96 5.98 15.19
N GLY A 382 17.82 5.47 15.66
CA GLY A 382 16.51 5.97 15.24
C GLY A 382 16.34 7.46 15.53
N ASP A 383 16.81 7.95 16.68
CA ASP A 383 16.77 9.38 17.05
C ASP A 383 17.58 10.25 16.07
N LYS A 384 18.74 9.74 15.60
CA LYS A 384 19.58 10.46 14.62
C LYS A 384 18.94 10.46 13.22
N ILE A 385 18.30 9.36 12.84
CA ILE A 385 17.55 9.27 11.58
C ILE A 385 16.39 10.27 11.59
N GLU A 386 15.58 10.26 12.66
CA GLU A 386 14.44 11.19 12.78
C GLU A 386 14.89 12.65 12.81
N SER A 387 15.98 12.94 13.52
CA SER A 387 16.59 14.27 13.51
C SER A 387 17.08 14.68 12.13
N SER A 388 17.68 13.75 11.36
CA SER A 388 18.11 14.00 9.98
C SER A 388 16.93 14.30 9.08
N LYS A 389 15.87 13.49 9.18
CA LYS A 389 14.62 13.68 8.43
C LYS A 389 13.99 15.04 8.72
N SER A 390 13.81 15.37 9.99
CA SER A 390 13.25 16.66 10.42
C SER A 390 14.08 17.86 9.93
N ARG A 391 15.40 17.74 9.88
CA ARG A 391 16.28 18.81 9.36
C ARG A 391 16.12 18.97 7.85
N LEU A 392 16.10 17.88 7.09
CA LEU A 392 15.87 17.92 5.65
C LEU A 392 14.48 18.49 5.31
N GLU A 393 13.44 18.10 6.03
CA GLU A 393 12.09 18.65 5.86
C GLU A 393 12.04 20.17 6.14
N LYS A 394 12.76 20.63 7.18
CA LYS A 394 12.84 22.05 7.53
C LYS A 394 13.52 22.93 6.50
N LEU A 395 14.36 22.39 5.62
CA LEU A 395 14.90 23.15 4.50
C LEU A 395 13.81 23.68 3.58
N GLY A 396 12.67 22.97 3.49
CA GLY A 396 11.56 23.34 2.64
C GLY A 396 11.80 23.10 1.15
N TYR A 397 12.86 22.41 0.77
CA TYR A 397 13.21 22.09 -0.63
C TYR A 397 12.53 20.82 -1.15
N PHE A 398 11.98 20.01 -0.24
CA PHE A 398 11.41 18.70 -0.54
C PHE A 398 9.93 18.64 -0.18
N GLU A 399 9.15 17.98 -1.05
CA GLU A 399 7.75 17.63 -0.79
C GLU A 399 7.65 16.41 0.14
N LYS A 400 8.59 15.45 -0.05
CA LYS A 400 8.68 14.23 0.74
C LYS A 400 10.15 13.93 1.02
N VAL A 401 10.43 13.51 2.24
CA VAL A 401 11.71 12.96 2.68
C VAL A 401 11.43 11.61 3.32
N ASP A 402 12.04 10.56 2.80
CA ASP A 402 11.98 9.21 3.36
C ASP A 402 13.39 8.71 3.65
N ILE A 403 13.60 8.15 4.84
CA ILE A 403 14.90 7.63 5.25
C ILE A 403 14.68 6.23 5.81
N GLN A 404 15.16 5.21 5.09
CA GLN A 404 14.96 3.82 5.43
C GLN A 404 16.30 3.08 5.58
N PRO A 405 16.52 2.36 6.70
CA PRO A 405 17.66 1.49 6.85
C PRO A 405 17.41 0.15 6.14
N HIS A 406 18.31 -0.26 5.26
CA HIS A 406 18.31 -1.56 4.58
C HIS A 406 19.39 -2.46 5.13
N ARG A 407 19.00 -3.64 5.62
CA ARG A 407 19.96 -4.67 6.05
C ARG A 407 20.71 -5.23 4.85
N ILE A 408 22.00 -5.48 5.06
CA ILE A 408 22.86 -6.05 4.01
C ILE A 408 22.80 -7.58 4.15
N PRO A 409 22.45 -8.31 3.09
CA PRO A 409 22.47 -9.77 3.12
C PRO A 409 23.87 -10.30 3.50
N GLY A 410 23.91 -11.18 4.49
CA GLY A 410 25.16 -11.78 5.00
C GLY A 410 25.91 -10.93 6.04
N HIS A 411 25.45 -9.74 6.40
CA HIS A 411 26.02 -8.88 7.45
C HIS A 411 24.92 -8.40 8.39
N GLU A 412 24.80 -9.05 9.55
CA GLU A 412 23.75 -8.73 10.53
C GLU A 412 24.04 -7.43 11.31
N ASP A 413 25.29 -6.99 11.34
CA ASP A 413 25.79 -5.82 12.04
C ASP A 413 25.93 -4.56 11.17
N GLN A 414 25.49 -4.60 9.90
CA GLN A 414 25.58 -3.49 8.96
C GLN A 414 24.26 -3.19 8.27
N ALA A 415 24.04 -1.91 8.01
CA ALA A 415 22.91 -1.44 7.22
C ALA A 415 23.34 -0.29 6.31
N ASP A 416 22.77 -0.22 5.12
CA ASP A 416 22.79 0.97 4.29
C ASP A 416 21.59 1.85 4.64
N LEU A 417 21.77 3.16 4.59
CA LEU A 417 20.70 4.12 4.83
C LEU A 417 20.31 4.76 3.50
N ASP A 418 19.12 4.46 3.02
CA ASP A 418 18.59 5.05 1.80
C ASP A 418 17.76 6.28 2.13
N VAL A 419 18.18 7.42 1.58
CA VAL A 419 17.54 8.72 1.72
C VAL A 419 16.90 9.07 0.38
N GLU A 420 15.59 8.88 0.27
CA GLU A 420 14.81 9.23 -0.90
C GLU A 420 14.12 10.57 -0.69
N VAL A 421 14.38 11.53 -1.58
CA VAL A 421 13.75 12.84 -1.53
C VAL A 421 12.96 13.12 -2.80
N LYS A 422 11.85 13.86 -2.65
CA LYS A 422 11.09 14.39 -3.77
C LYS A 422 11.17 15.90 -3.72
N GLU A 423 11.85 16.51 -4.69
CA GLU A 423 12.04 17.96 -4.74
C GLU A 423 10.75 18.69 -5.09
N ARG A 424 10.62 19.90 -4.58
CA ARG A 424 9.57 20.85 -4.95
C ARG A 424 10.17 22.15 -5.47
N SER A 425 9.40 22.90 -6.24
CA SER A 425 9.81 24.25 -6.63
C SER A 425 9.86 25.16 -5.41
N VAL A 426 11.00 25.81 -5.21
CA VAL A 426 11.27 26.71 -4.07
C VAL A 426 11.49 28.15 -4.52
N GLY A 427 11.18 28.45 -5.79
CA GLY A 427 11.12 29.80 -6.31
C GLY A 427 9.76 30.43 -6.07
N SER A 428 9.71 31.72 -5.76
CA SER A 428 8.48 32.51 -5.71
C SER A 428 8.59 33.77 -6.55
N ILE A 429 7.51 34.10 -7.22
CA ILE A 429 7.32 35.36 -7.92
C ILE A 429 6.12 36.03 -7.28
N ASN A 430 6.30 37.22 -6.80
CA ASN A 430 5.26 38.04 -6.21
C ASN A 430 5.13 39.36 -6.95
N GLY A 431 3.91 39.83 -7.11
CA GLY A 431 3.61 41.12 -7.69
C GLY A 431 2.36 41.70 -7.07
N GLY A 432 2.32 43.01 -6.91
CA GLY A 432 1.17 43.69 -6.33
C GLY A 432 1.05 45.13 -6.87
N VAL A 433 -0.19 45.61 -6.89
CA VAL A 433 -0.54 46.99 -7.18
C VAL A 433 -1.37 47.50 -6.02
N GLY A 434 -0.99 48.63 -5.46
CA GLY A 434 -1.70 49.31 -4.39
C GLY A 434 -2.05 50.74 -4.77
N TYR A 435 -3.02 51.34 -4.09
CA TYR A 435 -3.35 52.77 -4.22
C TYR A 435 -3.49 53.36 -2.83
N GLY A 436 -2.70 54.40 -2.59
CA GLY A 436 -2.81 55.21 -1.37
C GLY A 436 -3.22 56.66 -1.72
N THR A 437 -4.06 57.27 -0.92
CA THR A 437 -4.56 58.61 -1.17
C THR A 437 -3.44 59.66 -1.25
N GLU A 438 -2.36 59.46 -0.53
CA GLU A 438 -1.19 60.36 -0.53
C GLU A 438 -0.07 59.84 -1.43
N SER A 439 0.24 58.53 -1.37
CA SER A 439 1.32 57.89 -2.10
C SER A 439 1.01 57.57 -3.56
N GLY A 440 -0.26 57.71 -3.96
CA GLY A 440 -0.71 57.38 -5.30
C GLY A 440 -0.70 55.87 -5.58
N VAL A 441 -0.48 55.51 -6.84
CA VAL A 441 -0.35 54.12 -7.26
C VAL A 441 1.02 53.58 -6.85
N SER A 442 1.07 52.45 -6.20
CA SER A 442 2.29 51.71 -5.89
C SER A 442 2.35 50.40 -6.65
N PHE A 443 3.53 50.05 -7.10
CA PHE A 443 3.82 48.77 -7.75
C PHE A 443 4.92 48.06 -6.97
N GLN A 444 4.73 46.76 -6.72
CA GLN A 444 5.75 45.91 -6.15
C GLN A 444 5.92 44.66 -6.99
N ALA A 445 7.13 44.20 -7.19
CA ALA A 445 7.46 42.95 -7.84
C ALA A 445 8.68 42.34 -7.15
N GLY A 446 8.66 41.03 -6.97
CA GLY A 446 9.76 40.32 -6.37
C GLY A 446 9.92 38.92 -6.95
N ILE A 447 11.16 38.49 -7.01
CA ILE A 447 11.53 37.10 -7.35
C ILE A 447 12.46 36.63 -6.24
N SER A 448 12.16 35.48 -5.65
CA SER A 448 13.05 34.83 -4.68
C SER A 448 13.26 33.38 -5.03
N GLN A 449 14.44 32.87 -4.70
CA GLN A 449 14.82 31.48 -4.88
C GLN A 449 15.59 31.02 -3.63
N ASP A 450 15.03 30.02 -2.90
CA ASP A 450 15.60 29.54 -1.65
C ASP A 450 16.70 28.47 -1.83
N ASN A 451 16.80 27.86 -2.98
CA ASN A 451 17.84 26.87 -3.30
C ASN A 451 18.48 27.22 -4.65
N PHE A 452 19.23 28.33 -4.65
CA PHE A 452 19.79 28.91 -5.87
C PHE A 452 20.82 27.95 -6.50
N PHE A 453 20.54 27.48 -7.71
CA PHE A 453 21.33 26.45 -8.42
C PHE A 453 21.62 25.18 -7.59
N GLY A 454 20.68 24.80 -6.70
CA GLY A 454 20.84 23.59 -5.88
C GLY A 454 21.88 23.68 -4.77
N SER A 455 22.46 24.87 -4.51
CA SER A 455 23.51 25.06 -3.53
C SER A 455 22.99 25.26 -2.09
N GLY A 456 21.70 25.42 -1.92
CA GLY A 456 21.06 25.79 -0.65
C GLY A 456 21.17 27.27 -0.33
N ASN A 457 21.75 28.07 -1.20
CA ASN A 457 21.86 29.52 -1.03
C ASN A 457 20.53 30.20 -1.40
N LYS A 458 20.29 31.37 -0.83
CA LYS A 458 19.09 32.16 -1.07
C LYS A 458 19.42 33.39 -1.87
N GLY A 459 18.66 33.65 -2.92
CA GLY A 459 18.75 34.87 -3.71
C GLY A 459 17.38 35.52 -3.86
N ALA A 460 17.30 36.85 -3.76
CA ALA A 460 16.07 37.56 -4.03
C ALA A 460 16.33 38.93 -4.69
N ILE A 461 15.41 39.32 -5.57
CA ILE A 461 15.35 40.63 -6.18
C ILE A 461 13.97 41.20 -5.88
N ASN A 462 13.92 42.36 -5.27
CA ASN A 462 12.69 43.07 -4.96
C ASN A 462 12.71 44.44 -5.61
N PHE A 463 11.59 44.82 -6.17
CA PHE A 463 11.33 46.13 -6.77
C PHE A 463 10.05 46.70 -6.17
N GLU A 464 10.12 47.95 -5.71
CA GLU A 464 8.97 48.70 -5.22
C GLU A 464 9.04 50.14 -5.74
N THR A 465 7.92 50.65 -6.21
CA THR A 465 7.86 52.07 -6.60
C THR A 465 6.47 52.66 -6.28
N ASN A 466 6.48 53.89 -5.87
CA ASN A 466 5.30 54.73 -5.69
C ASN A 466 5.61 56.19 -6.15
N LYS A 467 4.68 57.10 -5.88
CA LYS A 467 4.83 58.53 -6.26
C LYS A 467 6.11 59.17 -5.69
N TYR A 468 6.51 58.79 -4.47
CA TYR A 468 7.58 59.41 -3.73
C TYR A 468 8.88 58.61 -3.68
N SER A 469 8.80 57.29 -3.84
CA SER A 469 9.95 56.40 -3.67
C SER A 469 10.09 55.36 -4.77
N LYS A 470 11.35 55.02 -5.06
CA LYS A 470 11.74 53.89 -5.88
C LYS A 470 12.76 53.09 -5.10
N ASN A 471 12.50 51.78 -4.90
CA ASN A 471 13.40 50.89 -4.19
C ASN A 471 13.67 49.65 -5.05
N VAL A 472 14.94 49.31 -5.22
CA VAL A 472 15.40 48.09 -5.83
C VAL A 472 16.36 47.43 -4.86
N GLU A 473 16.11 46.18 -4.50
CA GLU A 473 16.96 45.44 -3.57
C GLU A 473 17.36 44.11 -4.21
N LEU A 474 18.65 43.81 -4.20
CA LEU A 474 19.23 42.51 -4.51
C LEU A 474 19.83 41.93 -3.23
N SER A 475 19.37 40.79 -2.80
CA SER A 475 19.88 40.07 -1.62
C SER A 475 20.39 38.69 -1.99
N PHE A 476 21.45 38.28 -1.30
CA PHE A 476 22.01 36.95 -1.40
C PHE A 476 22.46 36.48 -0.02
N THR A 477 22.17 35.24 0.34
CA THR A 477 22.55 34.63 1.62
C THR A 477 23.03 33.19 1.40
N ASP A 478 24.22 32.92 1.93
CA ASP A 478 24.73 31.57 2.07
C ASP A 478 24.50 31.10 3.51
N PRO A 479 23.61 30.13 3.76
CA PRO A 479 23.30 29.68 5.12
C PRO A 479 24.41 28.80 5.72
N TYR A 480 25.36 28.33 4.92
CA TYR A 480 26.51 27.52 5.34
C TYR A 480 27.82 28.07 4.79
N PHE A 481 28.08 29.34 5.02
CA PHE A 481 29.34 29.98 4.68
C PHE A 481 30.54 29.32 5.38
N THR A 482 30.32 28.83 6.60
CA THR A 482 31.26 27.97 7.30
C THR A 482 30.69 26.57 7.48
N VAL A 483 31.56 25.58 7.67
CA VAL A 483 31.18 24.17 7.90
C VAL A 483 30.27 24.01 9.13
N ASP A 484 30.43 24.88 10.12
CA ASP A 484 29.62 24.86 11.35
C ASP A 484 28.23 25.51 11.17
N GLY A 485 27.87 25.95 9.97
CA GLY A 485 26.56 26.49 9.66
C GLY A 485 26.38 27.97 10.04
N VAL A 486 27.47 28.75 10.07
CA VAL A 486 27.37 30.21 10.17
C VAL A 486 26.92 30.75 8.82
N SER A 487 25.82 31.51 8.83
CA SER A 487 25.30 32.10 7.59
C SER A 487 25.98 33.45 7.32
N LEU A 488 26.28 33.73 6.07
CA LEU A 488 26.71 35.04 5.58
C LEU A 488 25.74 35.51 4.52
N GLY A 489 25.19 36.71 4.72
CA GLY A 489 24.31 37.33 3.74
C GLY A 489 24.65 38.80 3.55
N GLY A 490 24.31 39.29 2.38
CA GLY A 490 24.46 40.70 2.04
C GLY A 490 23.33 41.16 1.12
N LYS A 491 23.12 42.47 1.11
CA LYS A 491 22.18 43.07 0.19
C LYS A 491 22.75 44.38 -0.40
N VAL A 492 22.43 44.60 -1.65
CA VAL A 492 22.67 45.85 -2.36
C VAL A 492 21.31 46.42 -2.69
N TYR A 493 21.14 47.71 -2.38
CA TYR A 493 19.88 48.37 -2.68
C TYR A 493 20.10 49.75 -3.26
N TYR A 494 19.17 50.15 -4.11
CA TYR A 494 19.04 51.50 -4.59
C TYR A 494 17.69 52.04 -4.11
N ASN A 495 17.75 53.16 -3.36
CA ASN A 495 16.54 53.81 -2.87
C ASN A 495 16.59 55.29 -3.27
N LYS A 496 15.59 55.72 -4.03
CA LYS A 496 15.40 57.14 -4.36
C LYS A 496 14.12 57.63 -3.70
N PHE A 497 14.22 58.74 -2.96
CA PHE A 497 13.08 59.41 -2.35
C PHE A 497 13.04 60.88 -2.81
N THR A 498 11.89 61.32 -3.37
CA THR A 498 11.68 62.67 -3.88
C THR A 498 10.76 63.43 -2.94
N ALA A 499 11.34 64.24 -2.07
CA ALA A 499 10.65 64.94 -0.98
C ALA A 499 9.72 66.06 -1.48
N GLY A 500 10.05 66.68 -2.62
CA GLY A 500 9.22 67.76 -3.23
C GLY A 500 7.82 67.35 -3.57
N ASP A 501 7.67 66.10 -4.05
CA ASP A 501 6.35 65.51 -4.37
C ASP A 501 5.51 65.18 -3.12
N ALA A 502 6.15 65.08 -1.95
CA ALA A 502 5.50 64.84 -0.66
C ALA A 502 5.21 66.15 0.14
N ASN A 503 5.32 67.29 -0.51
CA ASN A 503 5.20 68.62 0.13
C ASN A 503 6.18 68.84 1.32
N LEU A 504 7.32 68.18 1.24
CA LEU A 504 8.47 68.41 2.16
C LEU A 504 9.52 69.30 1.46
N VAL A 505 10.68 69.42 2.05
CA VAL A 505 11.79 70.15 1.42
C VAL A 505 12.19 69.44 0.11
N ASP A 506 12.41 70.22 -0.95
CA ASP A 506 12.75 69.68 -2.25
C ASP A 506 14.21 69.18 -2.27
N TYR A 507 14.39 67.89 -2.07
CA TYR A 507 15.66 67.18 -2.22
C TYR A 507 15.48 65.77 -2.72
N ASP A 508 16.43 65.29 -3.45
CA ASP A 508 16.52 63.87 -3.85
C ASP A 508 17.58 63.18 -3.01
N ASN A 509 17.28 61.99 -2.53
CA ASN A 509 18.19 61.11 -1.81
C ASN A 509 18.38 59.81 -2.60
N GLU A 510 19.59 59.59 -3.09
CA GLU A 510 20.01 58.42 -3.87
C GLU A 510 20.97 57.54 -3.09
#